data_c38ff42d8f4d6c8dbbfe64238c0e08b8
#
_entry.id   c38ff42d8f4d6c8dbbfe64238c0e08b8
#
_cell.length_a   1.000
_cell.length_b   1.000
_cell.length_c   1.000
_cell.angle_alpha   90.00
_cell.angle_beta   90.00
_cell.angle_gamma   90.00
#
_symmetry.space_group_name_H-M   'P 1'
#
loop_
_entity.id
_entity.type
_entity.pdbx_description
1 polymer ?
#
loop_
_entity_poly.entity_id
_entity_poly.type
_entity_poly.pdbx_seq_one_letter_code
_entity_poly.pdbx_strand_id
1 'polypeptide(L)'
;MHTTASPSQTAGITHPTRLASQRVLRVFGAYLLWTAIAVLFATQLYFAGLPWARALDWTLPRWYAWGLVTPLIFRLDRWLAGATTLPVRLAMHVPLAVVWTAITIAMRLAVRPLRGSPFPDDYHAYLLDRFYSDLPIYAVIAGISFARLYAAEARRGIQEAHELALRTADLERRLVEARLQSLRAQLQPHFLFNALNTISAFTESDPRMARRLMAQLGDLLRASLRHTAQPLVTLGEELTFLDDFLAIESARFEGRLQVSVRADDDLLPRMVPAFLLQPLVENAIRHGVGTRLSGGHVEVFVTRSGAGLQIRVRDDGVGLPPGWNFERDAGVGLRNVSARLGHLYGRPGLIRLEPRTSGGLDVEIDVPDRPVTGQANAGDAVEGR
;
A
#
# COMPACT_ATOMS: atom_id res chain seq x y z
N MET A 1 21.58 26.55 -15.75
CA MET A 1 22.44 25.38 -16.06
C MET A 1 22.61 24.61 -14.76
N HIS A 2 21.73 23.66 -14.48
CA HIS A 2 21.88 22.66 -13.42
C HIS A 2 21.55 21.30 -14.05
N THR A 3 22.59 20.56 -14.34
CA THR A 3 22.57 19.19 -14.82
C THR A 3 22.16 18.26 -13.68
N THR A 4 20.99 17.68 -13.76
CA THR A 4 20.53 16.60 -12.89
C THR A 4 21.18 15.30 -13.34
N ALA A 5 22.11 14.79 -12.55
CA ALA A 5 22.71 13.47 -12.72
C ALA A 5 21.67 12.40 -12.40
N SER A 6 21.39 11.54 -13.36
CA SER A 6 20.62 10.32 -13.25
C SER A 6 21.36 9.30 -12.36
N PRO A 7 20.71 8.61 -11.40
CA PRO A 7 21.37 7.54 -10.66
C PRO A 7 21.55 6.34 -11.58
N SER A 8 22.82 6.03 -11.85
CA SER A 8 23.27 4.85 -12.61
C SER A 8 22.74 3.57 -11.97
N GLN A 9 21.94 2.84 -12.73
CA GLN A 9 21.58 1.45 -12.49
C GLN A 9 22.86 0.59 -12.46
N THR A 10 23.40 0.32 -11.30
CA THR A 10 24.36 -0.77 -11.08
C THR A 10 23.59 -2.09 -11.10
N ALA A 11 23.20 -2.54 -12.31
CA ALA A 11 22.79 -3.91 -12.54
C ALA A 11 23.95 -4.81 -12.08
N GLY A 12 23.72 -5.61 -11.02
CA GLY A 12 24.67 -6.55 -10.47
C GLY A 12 25.08 -7.58 -11.53
N ILE A 13 26.16 -7.33 -12.22
CA ILE A 13 26.84 -8.28 -13.09
C ILE A 13 27.40 -9.36 -12.16
N THR A 14 26.65 -10.42 -11.93
CA THR A 14 27.15 -11.63 -11.26
C THR A 14 28.18 -12.27 -12.18
N HIS A 15 29.46 -12.05 -11.88
CA HIS A 15 30.58 -12.61 -12.63
C HIS A 15 30.42 -14.15 -12.78
N PRO A 16 30.40 -14.70 -14.00
CA PRO A 16 30.25 -16.14 -14.24
C PRO A 16 31.35 -16.97 -13.53
N THR A 17 32.48 -16.37 -13.22
CA THR A 17 33.58 -16.98 -12.45
C THR A 17 33.21 -17.32 -11.01
N ARG A 18 32.35 -16.53 -10.33
CA ARG A 18 31.90 -16.83 -8.95
C ARG A 18 30.97 -18.03 -8.88
N LEU A 19 30.11 -18.23 -9.89
CA LEU A 19 29.21 -19.39 -9.96
C LEU A 19 29.96 -20.68 -10.25
N ALA A 20 30.98 -20.62 -11.12
CA ALA A 20 31.84 -21.75 -11.43
C ALA A 20 32.66 -22.18 -10.19
N SER A 21 33.27 -21.23 -9.48
CA SER A 21 34.05 -21.53 -8.26
C SER A 21 33.18 -22.13 -7.14
N GLN A 22 31.95 -21.67 -6.96
CA GLN A 22 31.02 -22.25 -5.98
C GLN A 22 30.58 -23.68 -6.34
N ARG A 23 30.44 -24.00 -7.62
CA ARG A 23 30.14 -25.37 -8.06
C ARG A 23 31.31 -26.31 -7.80
N VAL A 24 32.51 -25.91 -8.14
CA VAL A 24 33.75 -26.67 -7.89
C VAL A 24 33.91 -26.91 -6.38
N LEU A 25 33.74 -25.90 -5.54
CA LEU A 25 33.86 -26.02 -4.09
C LEU A 25 32.82 -27.00 -3.50
N ARG A 26 31.57 -27.01 -4.01
CA ARG A 26 30.53 -27.94 -3.58
C ARG A 26 30.86 -29.39 -3.96
N VAL A 27 31.32 -29.60 -5.19
CA VAL A 27 31.73 -30.94 -5.66
C VAL A 27 32.90 -31.44 -4.84
N PHE A 28 33.93 -30.61 -4.65
CA PHE A 28 35.09 -30.94 -3.84
C PHE A 28 34.72 -31.24 -2.37
N GLY A 29 33.86 -30.44 -1.77
CA GLY A 29 33.36 -30.66 -0.41
C GLY A 29 32.58 -31.99 -0.27
N ALA A 30 31.76 -32.34 -1.30
CA ALA A 30 31.07 -33.62 -1.32
C ALA A 30 32.05 -34.79 -1.41
N TYR A 31 33.07 -34.71 -2.25
CA TYR A 31 34.12 -35.73 -2.32
C TYR A 31 34.88 -35.89 -1.00
N LEU A 32 35.25 -34.81 -0.35
CA LEU A 32 35.91 -34.84 0.96
C LEU A 32 35.04 -35.52 2.01
N LEU A 33 33.74 -35.19 2.05
CA LEU A 33 32.79 -35.81 2.97
C LEU A 33 32.73 -37.33 2.78
N TRP A 34 32.53 -37.78 1.54
CA TRP A 34 32.42 -39.20 1.25
C TRP A 34 33.73 -39.94 1.47
N THR A 35 34.88 -39.31 1.23
CA THR A 35 36.20 -39.83 1.56
C THR A 35 36.37 -40.00 3.09
N ALA A 36 35.98 -38.97 3.86
CA ALA A 36 36.06 -39.04 5.32
C ALA A 36 35.19 -40.20 5.88
N ILE A 37 33.99 -40.37 5.35
CA ILE A 37 33.10 -41.49 5.72
C ILE A 37 33.75 -42.82 5.34
N ALA A 38 34.30 -42.93 4.13
CA ALA A 38 34.98 -44.17 3.69
C ALA A 38 36.17 -44.55 4.60
N VAL A 39 37.00 -43.56 4.96
CA VAL A 39 38.12 -43.73 5.87
C VAL A 39 37.64 -44.15 7.26
N LEU A 40 36.57 -43.52 7.79
CA LEU A 40 35.99 -43.89 9.08
C LEU A 40 35.57 -45.38 9.10
N PHE A 41 34.92 -45.86 8.07
CA PHE A 41 34.54 -47.29 7.96
C PHE A 41 35.73 -48.19 7.66
N ALA A 42 36.78 -47.74 6.99
CA ALA A 42 38.02 -48.47 6.80
C ALA A 42 38.78 -48.70 8.13
N THR A 43 38.76 -47.68 9.04
CA THR A 43 39.35 -47.87 10.37
C THR A 43 38.63 -48.92 11.17
N GLN A 44 37.31 -49.04 11.08
CA GLN A 44 36.54 -50.10 11.73
C GLN A 44 36.97 -51.51 11.22
N LEU A 45 37.13 -51.67 9.90
CA LEU A 45 37.59 -52.91 9.28
C LEU A 45 39.05 -53.21 9.65
N TYR A 46 39.90 -52.22 9.77
CA TYR A 46 41.27 -52.38 10.22
C TYR A 46 41.35 -52.92 11.67
N PHE A 47 40.56 -52.37 12.58
CA PHE A 47 40.47 -52.89 13.96
C PHE A 47 39.84 -54.30 14.04
N ALA A 48 39.04 -54.68 13.02
CA ALA A 48 38.53 -56.02 12.87
C ALA A 48 39.54 -56.97 12.25
N GLY A 49 40.83 -56.62 12.06
CA GLY A 49 41.90 -57.39 11.58
C GLY A 49 42.22 -57.39 10.09
N LEU A 50 41.55 -56.54 9.30
CA LEU A 50 41.88 -56.39 7.88
C LEU A 50 43.09 -55.46 7.69
N PRO A 51 44.05 -55.80 6.79
CA PRO A 51 45.11 -54.90 6.41
C PRO A 51 44.53 -53.58 5.86
N TRP A 52 45.14 -52.42 6.18
CA TRP A 52 44.64 -51.07 5.84
C TRP A 52 44.35 -50.91 4.34
N ALA A 53 45.25 -51.37 3.48
CA ALA A 53 45.06 -51.30 2.02
C ALA A 53 43.77 -52.03 1.56
N ARG A 54 43.50 -53.20 2.13
CA ARG A 54 42.27 -53.97 1.84
C ARG A 54 41.05 -53.30 2.41
N ALA A 55 41.10 -52.73 3.61
CA ALA A 55 40.00 -52.00 4.23
C ALA A 55 39.59 -50.79 3.36
N LEU A 56 40.54 -50.03 2.84
CA LEU A 56 40.28 -48.91 1.90
C LEU A 56 39.73 -49.41 0.56
N ASP A 57 40.28 -50.45 -0.02
CA ASP A 57 39.79 -51.02 -1.28
C ASP A 57 38.33 -51.49 -1.19
N TRP A 58 37.88 -51.92 -0.01
CA TRP A 58 36.50 -52.32 0.22
C TRP A 58 35.55 -51.15 0.50
N THR A 59 36.02 -50.08 1.13
CA THR A 59 35.15 -48.97 1.59
C THR A 59 35.05 -47.86 0.57
N LEU A 60 36.15 -47.42 -0.09
CA LEU A 60 36.16 -46.29 -1.02
C LEU A 60 35.17 -46.45 -2.18
N PRO A 61 35.09 -47.57 -2.92
CA PRO A 61 34.12 -47.69 -4.02
C PRO A 61 32.67 -47.61 -3.54
N ARG A 62 32.38 -48.15 -2.35
CA ARG A 62 31.04 -48.09 -1.76
C ARG A 62 30.61 -46.70 -1.50
N TRP A 63 31.40 -45.90 -0.80
CA TRP A 63 31.05 -44.59 -0.37
C TRP A 63 31.06 -43.60 -1.53
N TYR A 64 31.93 -43.79 -2.52
CA TYR A 64 31.88 -42.97 -3.76
C TYR A 64 30.65 -43.30 -4.61
N ALA A 65 30.15 -44.54 -4.63
CA ALA A 65 28.88 -44.82 -5.29
C ALA A 65 27.72 -44.08 -4.62
N TRP A 66 27.71 -43.98 -3.29
CA TRP A 66 26.76 -43.12 -2.57
C TRP A 66 26.94 -41.63 -2.90
N GLY A 67 28.19 -41.19 -3.06
CA GLY A 67 28.52 -39.84 -3.49
C GLY A 67 27.96 -39.49 -4.87
N LEU A 68 27.99 -40.43 -5.80
CA LEU A 68 27.45 -40.27 -7.16
C LEU A 68 25.92 -40.27 -7.18
N VAL A 69 25.25 -41.08 -6.36
CA VAL A 69 23.79 -41.18 -6.38
C VAL A 69 23.10 -40.09 -5.56
N THR A 70 23.75 -39.56 -4.54
CA THR A 70 23.17 -38.52 -3.68
C THR A 70 22.62 -37.31 -4.46
N PRO A 71 23.35 -36.70 -5.42
CA PRO A 71 22.79 -35.58 -6.21
C PRO A 71 21.62 -36.03 -7.10
N LEU A 72 21.56 -37.29 -7.52
CA LEU A 72 20.43 -37.84 -8.27
C LEU A 72 19.19 -37.97 -7.38
N ILE A 73 19.34 -38.44 -6.15
CA ILE A 73 18.25 -38.50 -5.15
C ILE A 73 17.70 -37.08 -4.91
N PHE A 74 18.58 -36.11 -4.69
CA PHE A 74 18.17 -34.70 -4.46
C PHE A 74 17.47 -34.07 -5.68
N ARG A 75 17.93 -34.44 -6.90
CA ARG A 75 17.30 -33.93 -8.15
C ARG A 75 15.94 -34.57 -8.36
N LEU A 76 15.82 -35.88 -8.14
CA LEU A 76 14.57 -36.60 -8.25
C LEU A 76 13.55 -36.09 -7.22
N ASP A 77 13.97 -35.94 -5.96
CA ASP A 77 13.11 -35.47 -4.91
C ASP A 77 12.57 -34.03 -5.19
N ARG A 78 13.40 -33.12 -5.74
CA ARG A 78 12.96 -31.81 -6.20
C ARG A 78 11.94 -31.90 -7.33
N TRP A 79 12.13 -32.83 -8.25
CA TRP A 79 11.19 -33.04 -9.36
C TRP A 79 9.86 -33.58 -8.84
N LEU A 80 9.90 -34.57 -7.94
CA LEU A 80 8.72 -35.14 -7.28
C LEU A 80 7.98 -34.06 -6.44
N ALA A 81 8.70 -33.16 -5.79
CA ALA A 81 8.10 -32.08 -4.99
C ALA A 81 7.19 -31.15 -5.80
N GLY A 82 7.50 -30.93 -7.07
CA GLY A 82 6.65 -30.13 -7.97
C GLY A 82 5.46 -30.89 -8.55
N ALA A 83 5.46 -32.23 -8.51
CA ALA A 83 4.49 -33.06 -9.21
C ALA A 83 3.56 -33.87 -8.30
N THR A 84 3.92 -34.07 -7.01
CA THR A 84 3.22 -35.03 -6.13
C THR A 84 3.08 -34.52 -4.69
N THR A 85 2.12 -35.10 -3.96
CA THR A 85 1.94 -34.83 -2.52
C THR A 85 3.01 -35.56 -1.67
N LEU A 86 3.21 -35.09 -0.44
CA LEU A 86 4.21 -35.66 0.47
C LEU A 86 4.09 -37.18 0.66
N PRO A 87 2.90 -37.80 0.91
CA PRO A 87 2.80 -39.24 1.09
C PRO A 87 3.18 -40.02 -0.17
N VAL A 88 2.81 -39.50 -1.36
CA VAL A 88 3.20 -40.14 -2.64
C VAL A 88 4.71 -40.08 -2.84
N ARG A 89 5.37 -38.95 -2.52
CA ARG A 89 6.83 -38.83 -2.57
C ARG A 89 7.50 -39.85 -1.69
N LEU A 90 7.07 -39.97 -0.42
CA LEU A 90 7.62 -40.97 0.53
C LEU A 90 7.44 -42.38 0.00
N ALA A 91 6.27 -42.71 -0.54
CA ALA A 91 6.01 -44.03 -1.12
C ALA A 91 6.92 -44.35 -2.32
N MET A 92 7.23 -43.33 -3.16
CA MET A 92 8.12 -43.51 -4.32
C MET A 92 9.59 -43.74 -3.95
N HIS A 93 10.04 -43.26 -2.79
CA HIS A 93 11.40 -43.49 -2.34
C HIS A 93 11.65 -44.97 -1.93
N VAL A 94 10.60 -45.71 -1.52
CA VAL A 94 10.74 -47.14 -1.12
C VAL A 94 11.24 -48.02 -2.29
N PRO A 95 10.56 -48.04 -3.46
CA PRO A 95 11.06 -48.86 -4.59
C PRO A 95 12.42 -48.36 -5.11
N LEU A 96 12.69 -47.06 -5.05
CA LEU A 96 13.98 -46.50 -5.46
C LEU A 96 15.13 -46.96 -4.54
N ALA A 97 14.90 -47.03 -3.24
CA ALA A 97 15.86 -47.57 -2.28
C ALA A 97 16.18 -49.05 -2.57
N VAL A 98 15.13 -49.84 -2.86
CA VAL A 98 15.30 -51.27 -3.21
C VAL A 98 16.08 -51.45 -4.52
N VAL A 99 15.70 -50.67 -5.57
CA VAL A 99 16.41 -50.70 -6.86
C VAL A 99 17.87 -50.26 -6.70
N TRP A 100 18.15 -49.24 -5.94
CA TRP A 100 19.53 -48.79 -5.69
C TRP A 100 20.35 -49.85 -4.94
N THR A 101 19.77 -50.46 -3.90
CA THR A 101 20.39 -51.57 -3.16
C THR A 101 20.68 -52.75 -4.09
N ALA A 102 19.74 -53.11 -4.95
CA ALA A 102 19.95 -54.20 -5.93
C ALA A 102 21.10 -53.86 -6.91
N ILE A 103 21.19 -52.63 -7.40
CA ILE A 103 22.28 -52.15 -8.26
C ILE A 103 23.64 -52.27 -7.54
N THR A 104 23.72 -51.81 -6.30
CA THR A 104 24.97 -51.88 -5.52
C THR A 104 25.42 -53.32 -5.24
N ILE A 105 24.48 -54.24 -4.97
CA ILE A 105 24.72 -55.64 -4.83
C ILE A 105 25.24 -56.25 -6.14
N ALA A 106 24.55 -55.99 -7.25
CA ALA A 106 24.95 -56.50 -8.57
C ALA A 106 26.36 -56.04 -8.98
N MET A 107 26.65 -54.73 -8.79
CA MET A 107 28.01 -54.20 -9.03
C MET A 107 29.09 -54.94 -8.22
N ARG A 108 28.82 -55.19 -6.95
CA ARG A 108 29.80 -55.87 -6.07
C ARG A 108 30.02 -57.31 -6.46
N LEU A 109 28.97 -58.03 -6.78
CA LEU A 109 29.06 -59.41 -7.23
C LEU A 109 29.82 -59.48 -8.56
N ALA A 110 29.61 -58.57 -9.49
CA ALA A 110 30.33 -58.49 -10.76
C ALA A 110 31.84 -58.21 -10.61
N VAL A 111 32.25 -57.43 -9.60
CA VAL A 111 33.66 -57.07 -9.37
C VAL A 111 34.42 -58.11 -8.54
N ARG A 112 33.72 -58.94 -7.78
CA ARG A 112 34.39 -59.97 -6.92
C ARG A 112 35.36 -60.95 -7.66
N PRO A 113 34.98 -61.55 -8.81
CA PRO A 113 35.88 -62.42 -9.56
C PRO A 113 37.15 -61.71 -10.01
N LEU A 114 37.01 -60.42 -10.42
CA LEU A 114 38.14 -59.57 -10.87
C LEU A 114 39.16 -59.30 -9.75
N ARG A 115 38.73 -59.45 -8.49
CA ARG A 115 39.57 -59.29 -7.28
C ARG A 115 40.05 -60.57 -6.68
N GLY A 116 39.78 -61.71 -7.36
CA GLY A 116 40.15 -63.04 -6.85
C GLY A 116 39.41 -63.42 -5.56
N SER A 117 38.27 -62.76 -5.27
CA SER A 117 37.49 -63.05 -4.07
C SER A 117 36.42 -64.09 -4.41
N PRO A 118 36.24 -65.16 -3.60
CA PRO A 118 35.20 -66.16 -3.84
C PRO A 118 33.80 -65.55 -3.69
N PHE A 119 32.80 -66.13 -4.34
CA PHE A 119 31.41 -65.79 -4.13
C PHE A 119 31.02 -66.15 -2.68
N PRO A 120 30.01 -65.42 -2.10
CA PRO A 120 29.52 -65.77 -0.76
C PRO A 120 28.99 -67.22 -0.71
N ASP A 121 29.33 -67.94 0.31
CA ASP A 121 28.80 -69.29 0.53
C ASP A 121 27.30 -69.22 0.89
N ASP A 122 26.86 -68.19 1.62
CA ASP A 122 25.46 -67.89 1.93
C ASP A 122 25.03 -66.61 1.28
N TYR A 123 24.36 -66.75 0.13
CA TYR A 123 23.79 -65.60 -0.61
C TYR A 123 22.68 -64.86 0.16
N HIS A 124 21.86 -65.63 0.93
CA HIS A 124 20.76 -65.02 1.67
C HIS A 124 21.29 -64.12 2.78
N ALA A 125 22.19 -64.55 3.57
CA ALA A 125 22.85 -63.81 4.62
C ALA A 125 23.54 -62.54 4.02
N TYR A 126 24.26 -62.73 2.89
CA TYR A 126 24.91 -61.61 2.20
C TYR A 126 23.92 -60.57 1.67
N LEU A 127 22.81 -60.99 1.06
CA LEU A 127 21.78 -60.06 0.53
C LEU A 127 21.12 -59.30 1.68
N LEU A 128 20.75 -59.99 2.76
CA LEU A 128 20.16 -59.38 3.94
C LEU A 128 21.11 -58.37 4.59
N ASP A 129 22.38 -58.73 4.82
CA ASP A 129 23.37 -57.79 5.37
C ASP A 129 23.50 -56.51 4.54
N ARG A 130 23.49 -56.66 3.22
CA ARG A 130 23.57 -55.50 2.31
C ARG A 130 22.31 -54.67 2.32
N PHE A 131 21.17 -55.30 2.31
CA PHE A 131 19.88 -54.60 2.39
C PHE A 131 19.77 -53.79 3.69
N TYR A 132 20.04 -54.42 4.83
CA TYR A 132 20.03 -53.75 6.13
C TYR A 132 21.08 -52.65 6.28
N SER A 133 22.22 -52.74 5.58
CA SER A 133 23.25 -51.70 5.64
C SER A 133 23.08 -50.57 4.67
N ASP A 134 22.43 -50.75 3.49
CA ASP A 134 22.27 -49.71 2.47
C ASP A 134 20.94 -48.94 2.63
N LEU A 135 19.86 -49.57 3.12
CA LEU A 135 18.56 -48.95 3.31
C LEU A 135 18.58 -47.79 4.30
N PRO A 136 19.20 -47.84 5.47
CA PRO A 136 19.33 -46.72 6.39
C PRO A 136 20.10 -45.54 5.79
N ILE A 137 21.15 -45.81 5.00
CA ILE A 137 21.93 -44.77 4.33
C ILE A 137 21.05 -44.03 3.34
N TYR A 138 20.28 -44.76 2.52
CA TYR A 138 19.31 -44.17 1.62
C TYR A 138 18.27 -43.31 2.37
N ALA A 139 17.72 -43.83 3.45
CA ALA A 139 16.73 -43.15 4.27
C ALA A 139 17.28 -41.82 4.87
N VAL A 140 18.54 -41.84 5.33
CA VAL A 140 19.20 -40.60 5.82
C VAL A 140 19.38 -39.57 4.71
N ILE A 141 19.86 -40.00 3.52
CA ILE A 141 20.05 -39.08 2.37
C ILE A 141 18.70 -38.49 1.91
N ALA A 142 17.66 -39.33 1.79
CA ALA A 142 16.32 -38.89 1.46
C ALA A 142 15.76 -37.94 2.52
N GLY A 143 15.92 -38.27 3.81
CA GLY A 143 15.51 -37.40 4.93
C GLY A 143 16.19 -36.04 4.90
N ILE A 144 17.48 -35.96 4.61
CA ILE A 144 18.20 -34.70 4.42
C ILE A 144 17.63 -33.90 3.23
N SER A 145 17.30 -34.58 2.12
CA SER A 145 16.68 -33.95 0.96
C SER A 145 15.33 -33.33 1.31
N PHE A 146 14.47 -34.09 2.00
CA PHE A 146 13.18 -33.59 2.50
C PHE A 146 13.33 -32.42 3.43
N ALA A 147 14.20 -32.49 4.41
CA ALA A 147 14.43 -31.42 5.37
C ALA A 147 14.89 -30.13 4.67
N ARG A 148 15.77 -30.25 3.67
CA ARG A 148 16.24 -29.08 2.88
C ARG A 148 15.15 -28.46 2.04
N LEU A 149 14.31 -29.27 1.39
CA LEU A 149 13.19 -28.76 0.60
C LEU A 149 12.14 -28.09 1.48
N TYR A 150 11.77 -28.73 2.58
CA TYR A 150 10.82 -28.16 3.54
C TYR A 150 11.32 -26.85 4.16
N ALA A 151 12.60 -26.81 4.56
CA ALA A 151 13.20 -25.60 5.09
C ALA A 151 13.27 -24.46 4.04
N ALA A 152 13.49 -24.80 2.75
CA ALA A 152 13.50 -23.83 1.68
C ALA A 152 12.10 -23.26 1.41
N GLU A 153 11.06 -24.10 1.47
CA GLU A 153 9.66 -23.69 1.29
C GLU A 153 9.19 -22.83 2.46
N ALA A 154 9.49 -23.24 3.69
CA ALA A 154 9.18 -22.45 4.88
C ALA A 154 9.83 -21.06 4.85
N ARG A 155 11.10 -20.96 4.43
CA ARG A 155 11.79 -19.67 4.28
C ARG A 155 11.15 -18.80 3.21
N ARG A 156 10.69 -19.36 2.08
CA ARG A 156 9.97 -18.60 1.05
C ARG A 156 8.65 -18.04 1.60
N GLY A 157 7.86 -18.86 2.28
CA GLY A 157 6.62 -18.40 2.89
C GLY A 157 6.83 -17.27 3.90
N ILE A 158 7.87 -17.36 4.74
CA ILE A 158 8.22 -16.28 5.68
C ILE A 158 8.63 -14.98 4.93
N GLN A 159 9.42 -15.12 3.85
CA GLN A 159 9.85 -13.96 3.05
C GLN A 159 8.67 -13.29 2.34
N GLU A 160 7.78 -14.07 1.73
CA GLU A 160 6.57 -13.56 1.09
C GLU A 160 5.64 -12.86 2.09
N ALA A 161 5.44 -13.45 3.27
CA ALA A 161 4.65 -12.85 4.34
C ALA A 161 5.27 -11.52 4.83
N HIS A 162 6.59 -11.47 4.97
CA HIS A 162 7.31 -10.26 5.36
C HIS A 162 7.20 -9.16 4.29
N GLU A 163 7.35 -9.53 3.01
CA GLU A 163 7.19 -8.57 1.90
C GLU A 163 5.77 -8.01 1.82
N LEU A 164 4.75 -8.86 2.01
CA LEU A 164 3.35 -8.41 2.08
C LEU A 164 3.12 -7.46 3.26
N ALA A 165 3.67 -7.76 4.44
CA ALA A 165 3.56 -6.90 5.61
C ALA A 165 4.18 -5.50 5.39
N LEU A 166 5.35 -5.45 4.74
CA LEU A 166 5.99 -4.18 4.38
C LEU A 166 5.16 -3.36 3.38
N ARG A 167 4.59 -4.02 2.37
CA ARG A 167 3.70 -3.36 1.39
C ARG A 167 2.44 -2.81 2.04
N THR A 168 1.83 -3.56 2.96
CA THR A 168 0.64 -3.12 3.70
C THR A 168 0.96 -1.89 4.55
N ALA A 169 2.07 -1.89 5.29
CA ALA A 169 2.52 -0.75 6.10
C ALA A 169 2.81 0.50 5.25
N ASP A 170 3.41 0.35 4.04
CA ASP A 170 3.63 1.48 3.13
C ASP A 170 2.32 2.06 2.59
N LEU A 171 1.36 1.20 2.25
CA LEU A 171 0.02 1.64 1.81
C LEU A 171 -0.74 2.38 2.91
N GLU A 172 -0.72 1.87 4.13
CA GLU A 172 -1.32 2.54 5.30
C GLU A 172 -0.69 3.91 5.55
N ARG A 173 0.64 4.00 5.50
CA ARG A 173 1.35 5.26 5.62
C ARG A 173 0.93 6.26 4.54
N ARG A 174 0.90 5.86 3.27
CA ARG A 174 0.47 6.72 2.15
C ARG A 174 -0.98 7.18 2.32
N LEU A 175 -1.85 6.30 2.81
CA LEU A 175 -3.24 6.63 3.08
C LEU A 175 -3.37 7.69 4.18
N VAL A 176 -2.59 7.57 5.27
CA VAL A 176 -2.54 8.59 6.33
C VAL A 176 -1.97 9.91 5.81
N GLU A 177 -0.86 9.87 5.04
CA GLU A 177 -0.27 11.07 4.43
C GLU A 177 -1.25 11.77 3.47
N ALA A 178 -1.95 11.00 2.61
CA ALA A 178 -2.97 11.54 1.71
C ALA A 178 -4.16 12.16 2.46
N ARG A 179 -4.62 11.51 3.55
CA ARG A 179 -5.67 12.06 4.42
C ARG A 179 -5.23 13.35 5.09
N LEU A 180 -4.01 13.40 5.64
CA LEU A 180 -3.44 14.62 6.23
C LEU A 180 -3.30 15.74 5.21
N GLN A 181 -2.85 15.43 3.99
CA GLN A 181 -2.73 16.40 2.91
C GLN A 181 -4.11 16.93 2.49
N SER A 182 -5.11 16.05 2.35
CA SER A 182 -6.50 16.44 2.07
C SER A 182 -7.06 17.35 3.17
N LEU A 183 -6.84 17.01 4.44
CA LEU A 183 -7.28 17.83 5.57
C LEU A 183 -6.61 19.21 5.59
N ARG A 184 -5.28 19.26 5.32
CA ARG A 184 -4.55 20.54 5.20
C ARG A 184 -5.05 21.40 4.05
N ALA A 185 -5.40 20.79 2.91
CA ALA A 185 -5.93 21.50 1.75
C ALA A 185 -7.31 22.14 2.02
N GLN A 186 -8.11 21.53 2.90
CA GLN A 186 -9.44 22.04 3.29
C GLN A 186 -9.36 23.23 4.24
N LEU A 187 -8.31 23.36 5.03
CA LEU A 187 -8.11 24.46 5.99
C LEU A 187 -7.45 25.69 5.38
N GLN A 188 -7.54 25.93 4.10
CA GLN A 188 -6.98 27.12 3.41
C GLN A 188 -5.87 27.83 4.21
N PRO A 189 -4.59 27.41 4.11
CA PRO A 189 -3.52 27.90 4.98
C PRO A 189 -3.40 29.41 4.96
N HIS A 190 -3.67 30.03 3.81
CA HIS A 190 -3.62 31.48 3.64
C HIS A 190 -4.69 32.22 4.47
N PHE A 191 -5.92 31.67 4.57
CA PHE A 191 -6.95 32.24 5.45
C PHE A 191 -6.52 32.18 6.93
N LEU A 192 -5.99 31.02 7.38
CA LEU A 192 -5.53 30.86 8.75
C LEU A 192 -4.41 31.85 9.12
N PHE A 193 -3.41 32.02 8.24
CA PHE A 193 -2.34 33.00 8.44
C PHE A 193 -2.90 34.41 8.51
N ASN A 194 -3.82 34.78 7.63
CA ASN A 194 -4.45 36.11 7.64
C ASN A 194 -5.30 36.31 8.89
N ALA A 195 -6.08 35.33 9.31
CA ALA A 195 -6.87 35.39 10.53
C ALA A 195 -5.98 35.59 11.77
N LEU A 196 -4.90 34.83 11.91
CA LEU A 196 -3.96 34.96 13.02
C LEU A 196 -3.28 36.34 13.01
N ASN A 197 -2.86 36.84 11.87
CA ASN A 197 -2.28 38.19 11.73
C ASN A 197 -3.29 39.27 12.13
N THR A 198 -4.55 39.17 11.70
CA THR A 198 -5.63 40.08 12.07
C THR A 198 -5.86 40.05 13.58
N ILE A 199 -5.99 38.86 14.19
CA ILE A 199 -6.14 38.71 15.63
C ILE A 199 -4.95 39.34 16.40
N SER A 200 -3.71 39.10 15.92
CA SER A 200 -2.50 39.68 16.50
C SER A 200 -2.51 41.21 16.49
N ALA A 201 -2.95 41.82 15.40
CA ALA A 201 -3.07 43.27 15.30
C ALA A 201 -4.05 43.86 16.32
N PHE A 202 -5.12 43.14 16.67
CA PHE A 202 -6.09 43.58 17.68
C PHE A 202 -5.65 43.29 19.14
N THR A 203 -4.59 42.52 19.35
CA THR A 203 -4.18 42.08 20.71
C THR A 203 -3.85 43.30 21.58
N GLU A 204 -3.22 44.34 21.02
CA GLU A 204 -2.83 45.55 21.74
C GLU A 204 -3.91 46.64 21.61
N SER A 205 -4.55 46.83 20.44
CA SER A 205 -5.46 47.90 20.17
C SER A 205 -6.89 47.66 20.70
N ASP A 206 -7.41 46.42 20.57
CA ASP A 206 -8.71 45.99 21.12
C ASP A 206 -8.68 44.53 21.57
N PRO A 207 -8.23 44.25 22.83
CA PRO A 207 -8.14 42.89 23.37
C PRO A 207 -9.51 42.16 23.45
N ARG A 208 -10.63 42.92 23.48
CA ARG A 208 -11.96 42.28 23.46
C ARG A 208 -12.30 41.74 22.07
N MET A 209 -11.97 42.49 21.03
CA MET A 209 -12.10 42.06 19.63
C MET A 209 -11.19 40.86 19.36
N ALA A 210 -9.92 40.92 19.75
CA ALA A 210 -8.99 39.79 19.61
C ALA A 210 -9.54 38.49 20.20
N ARG A 211 -10.11 38.56 21.44
CA ARG A 211 -10.74 37.37 22.08
C ARG A 211 -11.95 36.86 21.33
N ARG A 212 -12.80 37.75 20.80
CA ARG A 212 -13.95 37.35 19.99
C ARG A 212 -13.53 36.66 18.71
N LEU A 213 -12.57 37.24 17.98
CA LEU A 213 -12.05 36.62 16.74
C LEU A 213 -11.37 35.29 16.97
N MET A 214 -10.63 35.13 18.11
CA MET A 214 -10.08 33.84 18.49
C MET A 214 -11.16 32.77 18.75
N ALA A 215 -12.25 33.14 19.42
CA ALA A 215 -13.36 32.21 19.65
C ALA A 215 -14.02 31.81 18.34
N GLN A 216 -14.32 32.77 17.47
CA GLN A 216 -14.89 32.52 16.14
C GLN A 216 -13.99 31.66 15.26
N LEU A 217 -12.66 31.89 15.28
CA LEU A 217 -11.71 31.04 14.57
C LEU A 217 -11.76 29.60 15.12
N GLY A 218 -11.85 29.44 16.45
CA GLY A 218 -12.00 28.13 17.08
C GLY A 218 -13.29 27.41 16.67
N ASP A 219 -14.42 28.14 16.60
CA ASP A 219 -15.72 27.60 16.17
C ASP A 219 -15.70 27.22 14.69
N LEU A 220 -15.13 28.05 13.83
CA LEU A 220 -14.96 27.80 12.41
C LEU A 220 -14.09 26.55 12.15
N LEU A 221 -12.99 26.37 12.89
CA LEU A 221 -12.15 25.17 12.77
C LEU A 221 -12.90 23.91 13.21
N ARG A 222 -13.67 23.97 14.31
CA ARG A 222 -14.49 22.84 14.76
C ARG A 222 -15.60 22.49 13.76
N ALA A 223 -16.27 23.49 13.21
CA ALA A 223 -17.29 23.32 12.18
C ALA A 223 -16.70 22.73 10.89
N SER A 224 -15.52 23.22 10.46
CA SER A 224 -14.82 22.70 9.30
C SER A 224 -14.50 21.18 9.44
N LEU A 225 -14.05 20.75 10.60
CA LEU A 225 -13.80 19.33 10.87
C LEU A 225 -15.09 18.48 10.83
N ARG A 226 -16.20 18.99 11.33
CA ARG A 226 -17.49 18.29 11.28
C ARG A 226 -18.03 18.20 9.86
N HIS A 227 -18.03 19.30 9.11
CA HIS A 227 -18.49 19.37 7.73
C HIS A 227 -17.69 18.48 6.78
N THR A 228 -16.42 18.22 7.09
CA THR A 228 -15.58 17.29 6.31
C THR A 228 -16.10 15.85 6.38
N ALA A 229 -16.74 15.46 7.49
CA ALA A 229 -17.28 14.12 7.68
C ALA A 229 -18.67 13.93 7.06
N GLN A 230 -19.37 15.02 6.74
CA GLN A 230 -20.74 15.01 6.23
C GLN A 230 -20.81 15.65 4.83
N PRO A 231 -21.34 14.95 3.81
CA PRO A 231 -21.47 15.53 2.47
C PRO A 231 -22.54 16.59 2.36
N LEU A 232 -23.57 16.55 3.26
CA LEU A 232 -24.68 17.46 3.33
C LEU A 232 -24.81 18.02 4.75
N VAL A 233 -25.14 19.29 4.87
CA VAL A 233 -25.43 20.01 6.12
C VAL A 233 -26.71 20.82 5.95
N THR A 234 -27.29 21.33 7.02
CA THR A 234 -28.42 22.27 6.89
C THR A 234 -27.94 23.62 6.37
N LEU A 235 -28.79 24.36 5.66
CA LEU A 235 -28.50 25.73 5.23
C LEU A 235 -28.16 26.61 6.44
N GLY A 236 -28.83 26.42 7.58
CA GLY A 236 -28.55 27.15 8.81
C GLY A 236 -27.12 26.93 9.32
N GLU A 237 -26.62 25.69 9.27
CA GLU A 237 -25.23 25.38 9.63
C GLU A 237 -24.23 26.02 8.68
N GLU A 238 -24.51 26.01 7.37
CA GLU A 238 -23.67 26.65 6.34
C GLU A 238 -23.64 28.19 6.49
N LEU A 239 -24.79 28.81 6.83
CA LEU A 239 -24.87 30.24 7.12
C LEU A 239 -24.14 30.60 8.43
N THR A 240 -24.27 29.82 9.48
CA THR A 240 -23.53 30.04 10.72
C THR A 240 -22.00 29.94 10.48
N PHE A 241 -21.57 28.96 9.70
CA PHE A 241 -20.17 28.84 9.29
C PHE A 241 -19.70 30.05 8.49
N LEU A 242 -20.55 30.55 7.58
CA LEU A 242 -20.25 31.72 6.79
C LEU A 242 -20.16 33.01 7.65
N ASP A 243 -21.02 33.13 8.68
CA ASP A 243 -21.00 34.29 9.59
C ASP A 243 -19.68 34.38 10.39
N ASP A 244 -19.20 33.23 10.92
CA ASP A 244 -17.90 33.16 11.60
C ASP A 244 -16.74 33.51 10.66
N PHE A 245 -16.77 33.03 9.42
CA PHE A 245 -15.79 33.38 8.40
C PHE A 245 -15.82 34.89 8.07
N LEU A 246 -17.00 35.44 7.86
CA LEU A 246 -17.18 36.83 7.53
C LEU A 246 -16.78 37.79 8.66
N ALA A 247 -16.97 37.42 9.91
CA ALA A 247 -16.54 38.22 11.05
C ALA A 247 -15.02 38.45 11.04
N ILE A 248 -14.26 37.39 10.74
CA ILE A 248 -12.80 37.46 10.65
C ILE A 248 -12.37 38.28 9.43
N GLU A 249 -12.97 38.06 8.25
CA GLU A 249 -12.65 38.81 7.04
C GLU A 249 -13.02 40.27 7.17
N SER A 250 -14.19 40.62 7.73
CA SER A 250 -14.61 42.02 7.95
C SER A 250 -13.66 42.77 8.88
N ALA A 251 -13.16 42.10 9.93
CA ALA A 251 -12.16 42.69 10.81
C ALA A 251 -10.85 42.99 10.06
N ARG A 252 -10.43 42.09 9.13
CA ARG A 252 -9.24 42.28 8.29
C ARG A 252 -9.35 43.46 7.36
N PHE A 253 -10.54 43.69 6.82
CA PHE A 253 -10.78 44.82 5.88
C PHE A 253 -11.13 46.16 6.57
N GLU A 254 -11.06 46.20 7.92
CA GLU A 254 -11.26 47.45 8.69
C GLU A 254 -12.55 48.19 8.34
N GLY A 255 -13.66 47.47 8.14
CA GLY A 255 -14.97 48.03 7.80
C GLY A 255 -15.15 48.42 6.33
N ARG A 256 -14.14 48.24 5.46
CA ARG A 256 -14.26 48.47 4.01
C ARG A 256 -15.04 47.37 3.28
N LEU A 257 -15.20 46.22 3.88
CA LEU A 257 -16.02 45.11 3.37
C LEU A 257 -17.41 45.17 4.02
N GLN A 258 -18.44 45.31 3.20
CA GLN A 258 -19.82 45.20 3.64
C GLN A 258 -20.42 43.92 3.07
N VAL A 259 -20.94 43.05 3.95
CA VAL A 259 -21.61 41.85 3.53
C VAL A 259 -23.02 41.80 4.07
N SER A 260 -23.97 41.47 3.21
CA SER A 260 -25.37 41.21 3.60
C SER A 260 -25.77 39.78 3.21
N VAL A 261 -26.33 39.06 4.16
CA VAL A 261 -26.87 37.73 3.93
C VAL A 261 -28.37 37.75 4.16
N ARG A 262 -29.15 37.26 3.19
CA ARG A 262 -30.60 37.19 3.24
C ARG A 262 -31.06 35.80 2.87
N ALA A 263 -31.69 35.10 3.81
CA ALA A 263 -32.33 33.81 3.63
C ALA A 263 -33.64 33.81 4.41
N ASP A 264 -34.68 33.19 3.88
CA ASP A 264 -35.92 33.01 4.59
C ASP A 264 -35.78 31.93 5.67
N ASP A 265 -36.35 32.15 6.85
CA ASP A 265 -36.22 31.25 8.01
C ASP A 265 -36.68 29.79 7.71
N ASP A 266 -37.72 29.66 6.86
CA ASP A 266 -38.25 28.34 6.45
C ASP A 266 -37.31 27.56 5.55
N LEU A 267 -36.25 28.15 5.04
CA LEU A 267 -35.22 27.51 4.25
C LEU A 267 -34.04 26.99 5.09
N LEU A 268 -33.85 27.44 6.33
CA LEU A 268 -32.73 27.08 7.20
C LEU A 268 -32.57 25.56 7.43
N PRO A 269 -33.66 24.77 7.57
CA PRO A 269 -33.56 23.33 7.74
C PRO A 269 -33.21 22.55 6.44
N ARG A 270 -33.16 23.20 5.28
CA ARG A 270 -32.89 22.55 4.00
C ARG A 270 -31.45 22.06 3.92
N MET A 271 -31.30 20.86 3.37
CA MET A 271 -29.98 20.25 3.20
C MET A 271 -29.28 20.80 1.97
N VAL A 272 -28.03 21.24 2.16
CA VAL A 272 -27.15 21.75 1.12
C VAL A 272 -25.79 21.06 1.19
N PRO A 273 -25.02 21.01 0.11
CA PRO A 273 -23.64 20.49 0.18
C PRO A 273 -22.80 21.30 1.16
N ALA A 274 -22.06 20.61 2.02
CA ALA A 274 -21.12 21.25 2.95
C ALA A 274 -20.10 22.11 2.19
N PHE A 275 -19.70 23.26 2.74
CA PHE A 275 -18.80 24.24 2.11
C PHE A 275 -19.29 24.72 0.73
N LEU A 276 -20.58 24.99 0.61
CA LEU A 276 -21.18 25.53 -0.62
C LEU A 276 -20.99 27.02 -0.71
N LEU A 277 -21.33 27.78 0.36
CA LEU A 277 -21.35 29.24 0.38
C LEU A 277 -19.95 29.86 0.52
N GLN A 278 -19.12 29.28 1.38
CA GLN A 278 -17.79 29.83 1.70
C GLN A 278 -16.93 30.10 0.46
N PRO A 279 -16.71 29.11 -0.48
CA PRO A 279 -15.87 29.39 -1.64
C PRO A 279 -16.39 30.43 -2.58
N LEU A 280 -17.70 30.64 -2.63
CA LEU A 280 -18.34 31.69 -3.46
C LEU A 280 -18.09 33.07 -2.88
N VAL A 281 -18.33 33.19 -1.58
CA VAL A 281 -18.14 34.45 -0.84
C VAL A 281 -16.66 34.82 -0.75
N GLU A 282 -15.79 33.82 -0.51
CA GLU A 282 -14.34 34.05 -0.57
C GLU A 282 -13.90 34.55 -1.94
N ASN A 283 -14.43 33.96 -3.01
CA ASN A 283 -14.14 34.41 -4.38
C ASN A 283 -14.59 35.85 -4.62
N ALA A 284 -15.79 36.21 -4.18
CA ALA A 284 -16.31 37.56 -4.25
C ALA A 284 -15.45 38.56 -3.46
N ILE A 285 -15.02 38.20 -2.24
CA ILE A 285 -14.14 39.04 -1.41
C ILE A 285 -12.78 39.21 -2.08
N ARG A 286 -12.16 38.08 -2.48
CA ARG A 286 -10.77 38.05 -2.95
C ARG A 286 -10.59 38.71 -4.34
N HIS A 287 -11.46 38.38 -5.28
CA HIS A 287 -11.36 38.79 -6.67
C HIS A 287 -12.26 40.00 -6.99
N GLY A 288 -13.41 40.12 -6.30
CA GLY A 288 -14.30 41.21 -6.48
C GLY A 288 -13.87 42.49 -5.72
N VAL A 289 -13.88 42.43 -4.40
CA VAL A 289 -13.74 43.59 -3.51
C VAL A 289 -12.30 43.83 -3.06
N GLY A 290 -11.54 42.74 -2.77
CA GLY A 290 -10.21 42.83 -2.14
C GLY A 290 -9.13 43.52 -2.96
N THR A 291 -9.34 43.70 -4.26
CA THR A 291 -8.45 44.44 -5.18
C THR A 291 -8.66 45.93 -5.16
N ARG A 292 -9.75 46.43 -4.52
CA ARG A 292 -10.14 47.86 -4.52
C ARG A 292 -9.83 48.49 -3.17
N LEU A 293 -9.15 49.66 -3.19
CA LEU A 293 -8.87 50.46 -1.99
C LEU A 293 -10.14 51.02 -1.33
N SER A 294 -11.19 51.27 -2.13
CA SER A 294 -12.48 51.76 -1.64
C SER A 294 -13.32 50.72 -0.90
N GLY A 295 -12.87 49.43 -0.90
CA GLY A 295 -13.71 48.35 -0.40
C GLY A 295 -14.84 48.00 -1.38
N GLY A 296 -15.89 47.35 -0.89
CA GLY A 296 -17.05 46.98 -1.69
C GLY A 296 -18.08 46.14 -0.93
N HIS A 297 -19.10 45.73 -1.69
CA HIS A 297 -20.27 45.04 -1.18
C HIS A 297 -20.32 43.60 -1.72
N VAL A 298 -20.65 42.68 -0.83
CA VAL A 298 -21.01 41.30 -1.18
C VAL A 298 -22.40 41.00 -0.63
N GLU A 299 -23.29 40.52 -1.47
CA GLU A 299 -24.65 40.17 -1.09
C GLU A 299 -24.88 38.68 -1.34
N VAL A 300 -25.40 37.96 -0.34
CA VAL A 300 -25.81 36.56 -0.44
C VAL A 300 -27.32 36.50 -0.32
N PHE A 301 -27.97 35.94 -1.32
CA PHE A 301 -29.41 35.70 -1.33
C PHE A 301 -29.68 34.22 -1.44
N VAL A 302 -30.53 33.69 -0.57
CA VAL A 302 -31.04 32.32 -0.67
C VAL A 302 -32.56 32.41 -0.76
N THR A 303 -33.08 31.92 -1.88
CA THR A 303 -34.51 31.97 -2.19
C THR A 303 -35.00 30.57 -2.59
N ARG A 304 -36.30 30.34 -2.48
CA ARG A 304 -36.93 29.13 -2.97
C ARG A 304 -37.01 29.13 -4.49
N SER A 305 -36.59 28.03 -5.14
CA SER A 305 -36.70 27.86 -6.59
C SER A 305 -37.36 26.51 -6.88
N GLY A 306 -38.67 26.54 -7.17
CA GLY A 306 -39.46 25.31 -7.31
C GLY A 306 -39.43 24.46 -6.04
N ALA A 307 -38.98 23.19 -6.14
CA ALA A 307 -38.79 22.30 -4.99
C ALA A 307 -37.41 22.49 -4.31
N GLY A 308 -36.45 23.15 -5.00
CA GLY A 308 -35.09 23.37 -4.52
C GLY A 308 -34.82 24.78 -4.01
N LEU A 309 -33.52 25.11 -3.94
CA LEU A 309 -33.04 26.44 -3.54
C LEU A 309 -32.28 27.10 -4.68
N GLN A 310 -32.40 28.41 -4.82
CA GLN A 310 -31.51 29.23 -5.61
C GLN A 310 -30.66 30.08 -4.67
N ILE A 311 -29.35 29.95 -4.81
CA ILE A 311 -28.35 30.72 -4.05
C ILE A 311 -27.67 31.64 -5.01
N ARG A 312 -27.64 32.93 -4.66
CA ARG A 312 -27.00 33.97 -5.46
C ARG A 312 -26.01 34.72 -4.60
N VAL A 313 -24.76 34.79 -5.06
CA VAL A 313 -23.68 35.59 -4.46
C VAL A 313 -23.32 36.69 -5.45
N ARG A 314 -23.48 37.91 -5.03
CA ARG A 314 -23.29 39.11 -5.85
C ARG A 314 -22.21 39.99 -5.25
N ASP A 315 -21.25 40.43 -6.06
CA ASP A 315 -20.27 41.44 -5.69
C ASP A 315 -20.35 42.66 -6.60
N ASP A 316 -19.81 43.80 -6.14
CA ASP A 316 -19.67 45.03 -6.89
C ASP A 316 -18.24 45.29 -7.38
N GLY A 317 -17.45 44.24 -7.50
CA GLY A 317 -16.01 44.25 -7.79
C GLY A 317 -15.67 44.51 -9.27
N VAL A 318 -14.52 43.97 -9.69
CA VAL A 318 -13.98 44.17 -11.05
C VAL A 318 -14.66 43.30 -12.12
N GLY A 319 -15.45 42.29 -11.71
CA GLY A 319 -16.07 41.31 -12.62
C GLY A 319 -15.10 40.35 -13.26
N LEU A 320 -15.54 39.69 -14.35
CA LEU A 320 -14.72 38.71 -15.08
C LEU A 320 -13.95 39.41 -16.22
N PRO A 321 -12.67 39.01 -16.45
CA PRO A 321 -11.90 39.53 -17.58
C PRO A 321 -12.50 39.08 -18.92
N PRO A 322 -12.28 39.81 -20.02
CA PRO A 322 -12.75 39.43 -21.35
C PRO A 322 -12.22 38.06 -21.75
N GLY A 323 -13.10 37.19 -22.27
CA GLY A 323 -12.74 35.85 -22.70
C GLY A 323 -12.54 34.83 -21.56
N TRP A 324 -12.96 35.14 -20.34
CA TRP A 324 -12.94 34.22 -19.22
C TRP A 324 -13.81 33.01 -19.52
N ASN A 325 -13.26 31.81 -19.16
CA ASN A 325 -13.93 30.54 -19.36
C ASN A 325 -13.86 29.70 -18.08
N PHE A 326 -15.02 29.17 -17.65
CA PHE A 326 -15.12 28.39 -16.40
C PHE A 326 -14.15 27.23 -16.33
N GLU A 327 -14.03 26.41 -17.37
CA GLU A 327 -13.21 25.21 -17.37
C GLU A 327 -11.72 25.53 -17.27
N ARG A 328 -11.27 26.61 -17.88
CA ARG A 328 -9.87 27.02 -17.92
C ARG A 328 -9.47 27.90 -16.74
N ASP A 329 -10.31 28.90 -16.41
CA ASP A 329 -9.92 30.03 -15.59
C ASP A 329 -10.53 30.02 -14.18
N ALA A 330 -11.54 29.14 -13.92
CA ALA A 330 -12.13 29.00 -12.58
C ALA A 330 -11.09 28.53 -11.55
N GLY A 331 -11.07 29.19 -10.41
CA GLY A 331 -10.24 28.82 -9.27
C GLY A 331 -10.64 27.47 -8.68
N VAL A 332 -9.75 26.91 -7.85
CA VAL A 332 -9.95 25.59 -7.21
C VAL A 332 -11.27 25.54 -6.42
N GLY A 333 -11.63 26.62 -5.73
CA GLY A 333 -12.88 26.69 -4.94
C GLY A 333 -14.13 26.51 -5.80
N LEU A 334 -14.29 27.28 -6.88
CA LEU A 334 -15.44 27.19 -7.78
C LEU A 334 -15.51 25.84 -8.50
N ARG A 335 -14.37 25.30 -8.94
CA ARG A 335 -14.31 23.95 -9.53
C ARG A 335 -14.74 22.87 -8.55
N ASN A 336 -14.32 22.95 -7.29
CA ASN A 336 -14.71 22.00 -6.26
C ASN A 336 -16.22 22.05 -5.97
N VAL A 337 -16.80 23.26 -5.91
CA VAL A 337 -18.25 23.41 -5.75
C VAL A 337 -18.98 22.81 -6.94
N SER A 338 -18.57 23.10 -8.18
CA SER A 338 -19.17 22.56 -9.39
C SER A 338 -19.10 21.03 -9.44
N ALA A 339 -17.92 20.45 -9.18
CA ALA A 339 -17.71 19.01 -9.14
C ALA A 339 -18.58 18.33 -8.07
N ARG A 340 -18.69 18.94 -6.88
CA ARG A 340 -19.51 18.42 -5.77
C ARG A 340 -20.99 18.44 -6.11
N LEU A 341 -21.49 19.55 -6.67
CA LEU A 341 -22.87 19.64 -7.15
C LEU A 341 -23.15 18.60 -8.24
N GLY A 342 -22.26 18.47 -9.22
CA GLY A 342 -22.37 17.46 -10.27
C GLY A 342 -22.43 16.04 -9.72
N HIS A 343 -21.58 15.73 -8.71
CA HIS A 343 -21.56 14.41 -8.07
C HIS A 343 -22.84 14.13 -7.26
N LEU A 344 -23.32 15.10 -6.47
CA LEU A 344 -24.49 14.91 -5.61
C LEU A 344 -25.80 14.91 -6.38
N TYR A 345 -25.92 15.74 -7.42
CA TYR A 345 -27.19 15.95 -8.12
C TYR A 345 -27.23 15.38 -9.55
N GLY A 346 -26.11 14.84 -10.04
CA GLY A 346 -26.04 14.16 -11.36
C GLY A 346 -26.29 15.11 -12.55
N ARG A 347 -26.23 16.41 -12.35
CA ARG A 347 -26.52 17.42 -13.37
C ARG A 347 -25.36 18.38 -13.52
N PRO A 348 -24.84 18.62 -14.74
CA PRO A 348 -23.91 19.71 -15.02
C PRO A 348 -24.64 21.07 -15.05
N GLY A 349 -23.90 22.15 -14.90
CA GLY A 349 -24.42 23.50 -15.15
C GLY A 349 -25.29 24.09 -14.03
N LEU A 350 -25.18 23.55 -12.80
CA LEU A 350 -25.87 24.10 -11.64
C LEU A 350 -25.28 25.45 -11.16
N ILE A 351 -24.13 25.88 -11.68
CA ILE A 351 -23.48 27.15 -11.39
C ILE A 351 -23.51 28.00 -12.65
N ARG A 352 -23.99 29.23 -12.52
CA ARG A 352 -23.95 30.26 -13.54
C ARG A 352 -23.20 31.47 -13.03
N LEU A 353 -22.38 32.09 -13.88
CA LEU A 353 -21.64 33.33 -13.59
C LEU A 353 -22.02 34.37 -14.62
N GLU A 354 -22.57 35.49 -14.15
CA GLU A 354 -23.04 36.56 -15.01
C GLU A 354 -22.36 37.90 -14.64
N PRO A 355 -21.57 38.50 -15.55
CA PRO A 355 -21.05 39.85 -15.34
C PRO A 355 -22.17 40.85 -15.20
N ARG A 356 -22.07 41.75 -14.21
CA ARG A 356 -23.07 42.81 -13.97
C ARG A 356 -22.77 44.06 -14.83
N THR A 357 -23.81 44.65 -15.36
CA THR A 357 -23.68 45.89 -16.14
C THR A 357 -23.17 47.09 -15.30
N SER A 358 -23.41 47.04 -13.98
CA SER A 358 -22.93 48.04 -13.01
C SER A 358 -21.51 47.78 -12.48
N GLY A 359 -20.83 46.76 -12.98
CA GLY A 359 -19.59 46.21 -12.44
C GLY A 359 -19.85 45.12 -11.42
N GLY A 360 -18.87 44.21 -11.29
CA GLY A 360 -18.95 43.04 -10.41
C GLY A 360 -19.45 41.76 -11.08
N LEU A 361 -19.73 40.76 -10.27
CA LEU A 361 -20.13 39.40 -10.70
C LEU A 361 -21.38 38.96 -9.94
N ASP A 362 -22.25 38.25 -10.63
CA ASP A 362 -23.37 37.51 -10.06
C ASP A 362 -23.09 36.01 -10.23
N VAL A 363 -22.96 35.29 -9.14
CA VAL A 363 -22.78 33.84 -9.14
C VAL A 363 -24.06 33.21 -8.63
N GLU A 364 -24.71 32.42 -9.47
CA GLU A 364 -25.99 31.79 -9.18
C GLU A 364 -25.81 30.28 -9.15
N ILE A 365 -26.38 29.64 -8.12
CA ILE A 365 -26.40 28.19 -7.95
C ILE A 365 -27.82 27.69 -7.76
N ASP A 366 -28.23 26.72 -8.55
CA ASP A 366 -29.47 25.99 -8.34
C ASP A 366 -29.16 24.71 -7.57
N VAL A 367 -29.71 24.58 -6.35
CA VAL A 367 -29.59 23.39 -5.50
C VAL A 367 -30.90 22.63 -5.53
N PRO A 368 -30.98 21.43 -6.18
CA PRO A 368 -32.18 20.62 -6.21
C PRO A 368 -32.53 20.07 -4.79
N ASP A 369 -33.82 19.81 -4.54
CA ASP A 369 -34.31 19.37 -3.22
C ASP A 369 -33.78 17.97 -2.82
N ARG A 370 -33.42 17.10 -3.77
CA ARG A 370 -32.94 15.73 -3.50
C ARG A 370 -31.67 15.40 -4.28
N PRO A 371 -30.63 14.89 -3.61
CA PRO A 371 -29.48 14.36 -4.33
C PRO A 371 -29.85 13.05 -5.06
N VAL A 372 -29.27 12.83 -6.24
CA VAL A 372 -29.51 11.65 -7.08
C VAL A 372 -28.78 10.42 -6.52
N THR A 373 -27.71 10.59 -5.77
CA THR A 373 -26.96 9.49 -5.16
C THR A 373 -27.65 9.04 -3.88
N GLY A 374 -28.35 7.88 -3.97
CA GLY A 374 -28.92 7.18 -2.82
C GLY A 374 -27.85 6.61 -1.89
N GLN A 375 -27.20 7.45 -1.10
CA GLN A 375 -26.66 7.06 0.19
C GLN A 375 -27.68 7.46 1.25
N ALA A 376 -28.82 6.71 1.24
CA ALA A 376 -29.68 6.65 2.39
C ALA A 376 -28.85 6.12 3.58
N ASN A 377 -28.92 6.84 4.69
CA ASN A 377 -28.38 6.49 5.98
C ASN A 377 -28.38 4.99 6.24
N ALA A 378 -27.20 4.42 6.43
CA ALA A 378 -27.02 3.13 7.10
C ALA A 378 -27.26 3.26 8.63
N GLY A 379 -28.22 4.09 9.05
CA GLY A 379 -28.57 4.39 10.43
C GLY A 379 -29.93 3.83 10.91
N ASP A 380 -30.85 3.48 9.98
CA ASP A 380 -32.24 3.09 10.38
C ASP A 380 -32.55 1.59 10.20
N ALA A 381 -31.56 0.71 10.24
CA ALA A 381 -31.77 -0.75 10.11
C ALA A 381 -31.37 -1.55 11.35
N VAL A 382 -31.44 -0.97 12.56
CA VAL A 382 -31.26 -1.74 13.82
C VAL A 382 -32.36 -1.34 14.86
N GLU A 383 -33.63 -1.45 14.46
CA GLU A 383 -34.74 -1.67 15.40
C GLU A 383 -35.82 -2.48 14.67
N GLY A 384 -35.78 -3.79 14.86
CA GLY A 384 -36.84 -4.65 14.39
C GLY A 384 -36.43 -6.09 14.10
N ARG A 385 -35.87 -6.79 15.10
CA ARG A 385 -36.16 -8.22 15.32
C ARG A 385 -35.63 -8.66 16.68
#